data_3b31b2590ccf3fa56eaf92d9b883049a
#
_entry.id   3b31b2590ccf3fa56eaf92d9b883049a
#
_cell.length_a   1.000
_cell.length_b   1.000
_cell.length_c   1.000
_cell.angle_alpha   90.00
_cell.angle_beta   90.00
_cell.angle_gamma   90.00
#
_symmetry.space_group_name_H-M   'P 1'
#
loop_
_entity.id
_entity.type
_entity.pdbx_description
1 polymer ?
#
loop_
_entity_poly.entity_id
_entity_poly.type
_entity_poly.pdbx_seq_one_letter_code
_entity_poly.pdbx_strand_id
1 'polypeptide(L)'
;MIAHRLSRWLLAGLASLTLVACIPIPVISVSPSPVIASEEVSFDASETMISNVPEDNVAVSYDWDFGDGNSGDGKTVTHTYEKAGTYKVTLTVVDSAGREGRATEEVDVKVADSTSSTADSEDEENSSTD
;
A
#
# COMPACT_ATOMS: atom_id res chain seq x y z
N MET A 1 64.84 39.18 -3.99
CA MET A 1 63.55 39.16 -4.72
C MET A 1 62.83 37.86 -4.39
N ILE A 2 61.83 37.94 -3.55
CA ILE A 2 61.09 36.78 -3.07
C ILE A 2 59.80 36.76 -3.86
N ALA A 3 59.68 35.80 -4.79
CA ALA A 3 58.45 35.59 -5.49
C ALA A 3 57.51 34.74 -4.64
N HIS A 4 56.52 35.36 -4.04
CA HIS A 4 55.45 34.64 -3.37
C HIS A 4 54.53 34.04 -4.43
N ARG A 5 54.68 32.77 -4.68
CA ARG A 5 53.72 31.98 -5.42
C ARG A 5 52.55 31.67 -4.46
N LEU A 6 51.53 32.48 -4.54
CA LEU A 6 50.23 32.17 -3.94
C LEU A 6 49.63 30.96 -4.68
N SER A 7 49.77 29.83 -4.08
CA SER A 7 49.04 28.64 -4.49
C SER A 7 47.56 28.84 -4.20
N ARG A 8 46.81 29.21 -5.22
CA ARG A 8 45.34 29.25 -5.13
C ARG A 8 44.83 27.82 -5.17
N TRP A 9 44.60 27.28 -4.02
CA TRP A 9 43.80 26.07 -3.87
C TRP A 9 42.35 26.45 -4.18
N LEU A 10 41.94 26.23 -5.42
CA LEU A 10 40.55 26.15 -5.80
C LEU A 10 39.99 24.87 -5.17
N LEU A 11 39.43 25.00 -3.99
CA LEU A 11 38.50 24.04 -3.47
C LEU A 11 37.24 24.09 -4.37
N ALA A 12 37.27 23.28 -5.42
CA ALA A 12 36.08 22.89 -6.12
C ALA A 12 35.25 22.05 -5.14
N GLY A 13 34.45 22.73 -4.35
CA GLY A 13 33.39 22.10 -3.61
C GLY A 13 32.44 21.45 -4.63
N LEU A 14 32.62 20.16 -4.84
CA LEU A 14 31.63 19.34 -5.49
C LEU A 14 30.44 19.34 -4.54
N ALA A 15 29.54 20.31 -4.69
CA ALA A 15 28.21 20.22 -4.19
C ALA A 15 27.58 19.03 -4.92
N SER A 16 27.66 17.86 -4.28
CA SER A 16 26.89 16.71 -4.67
C SER A 16 25.43 17.10 -4.47
N LEU A 17 24.86 17.70 -5.50
CA LEU A 17 23.43 17.89 -5.59
C LEU A 17 22.86 16.48 -5.74
N THR A 18 22.60 15.84 -4.61
CA THR A 18 21.76 14.66 -4.61
C THR A 18 20.42 15.12 -5.14
N LEU A 19 20.21 14.90 -6.44
CA LEU A 19 18.89 14.91 -7.01
C LEU A 19 18.13 13.85 -6.21
N VAL A 20 17.38 14.28 -5.21
CA VAL A 20 16.31 13.47 -4.68
C VAL A 20 15.39 13.26 -5.88
N ALA A 21 15.54 12.12 -6.52
CA ALA A 21 14.63 11.72 -7.58
C ALA A 21 13.24 11.73 -6.95
N CYS A 22 12.41 12.69 -7.37
CA CYS A 22 11.03 12.79 -6.95
C CYS A 22 10.27 11.63 -7.59
N ILE A 23 10.45 10.43 -7.04
CA ILE A 23 9.69 9.24 -7.44
C ILE A 23 8.26 9.32 -6.88
N PRO A 24 7.28 8.66 -7.50
CA PRO A 24 5.98 8.47 -6.91
C PRO A 24 6.10 7.87 -5.49
N ILE A 25 5.26 8.35 -4.57
CA ILE A 25 5.12 7.80 -3.23
C ILE A 25 3.74 7.14 -3.16
N PRO A 26 3.63 5.84 -3.45
CA PRO A 26 2.36 5.15 -3.40
C PRO A 26 1.82 5.09 -1.98
N VAL A 27 0.50 5.24 -1.85
CA VAL A 27 -0.24 5.05 -0.61
C VAL A 27 -1.31 3.99 -0.85
N ILE A 28 -1.37 3.00 0.03
CA ILE A 28 -2.34 1.90 -0.03
C ILE A 28 -3.40 2.12 1.04
N SER A 29 -4.65 2.15 0.64
CA SER A 29 -5.80 2.12 1.54
C SER A 29 -6.60 0.84 1.30
N VAL A 30 -7.00 0.15 2.37
CA VAL A 30 -7.71 -1.13 2.32
C VAL A 30 -9.04 -1.01 3.05
N SER A 31 -10.12 -1.44 2.41
CA SER A 31 -11.48 -1.40 3.00
C SER A 31 -12.32 -2.60 2.52
N PRO A 32 -13.14 -3.21 3.40
CA PRO A 32 -13.34 -2.92 4.82
C PRO A 32 -12.16 -3.36 5.71
N SER A 33 -12.17 -2.92 6.96
CA SER A 33 -11.25 -3.42 7.97
C SER A 33 -12.06 -3.83 9.21
N PRO A 34 -11.95 -5.06 9.70
CA PRO A 34 -11.06 -6.13 9.24
C PRO A 34 -11.44 -6.71 7.87
N VAL A 35 -10.48 -7.26 7.19
CA VAL A 35 -10.68 -8.02 5.93
C VAL A 35 -11.12 -9.43 6.28
N ILE A 36 -12.16 -9.92 5.61
CA ILE A 36 -12.74 -11.24 5.85
C ILE A 36 -12.55 -12.11 4.60
N ALA A 37 -12.15 -13.36 4.81
CA ALA A 37 -12.00 -14.33 3.73
C ALA A 37 -13.32 -14.56 2.99
N SER A 38 -13.25 -14.70 1.68
CA SER A 38 -14.38 -14.84 0.75
C SER A 38 -15.27 -13.60 0.63
N GLU A 39 -14.88 -12.48 1.23
CA GLU A 39 -15.52 -11.17 1.00
C GLU A 39 -14.67 -10.30 0.09
N GLU A 40 -15.34 -9.39 -0.61
CA GLU A 40 -14.66 -8.44 -1.49
C GLU A 40 -13.97 -7.34 -0.69
N VAL A 41 -12.73 -7.07 -1.02
CA VAL A 41 -11.87 -6.04 -0.44
C VAL A 41 -11.53 -5.02 -1.50
N SER A 42 -11.67 -3.76 -1.19
CA SER A 42 -11.25 -2.65 -2.05
C SER A 42 -9.87 -2.14 -1.65
N PHE A 43 -9.01 -2.00 -2.63
CA PHE A 43 -7.70 -1.37 -2.53
C PHE A 43 -7.72 -0.05 -3.28
N ASP A 44 -7.32 1.03 -2.63
CA ASP A 44 -7.35 2.38 -3.19
C ASP A 44 -5.97 3.04 -3.08
N ALA A 45 -5.47 3.53 -4.21
CA ALA A 45 -4.22 4.27 -4.33
C ALA A 45 -4.44 5.77 -4.60
N SER A 46 -5.64 6.30 -4.32
CA SER A 46 -6.01 7.68 -4.65
C SER A 46 -5.16 8.72 -3.93
N GLU A 47 -4.59 8.38 -2.78
CA GLU A 47 -3.71 9.25 -1.99
C GLU A 47 -2.23 9.17 -2.40
N THR A 48 -1.92 8.42 -3.44
CA THR A 48 -0.56 8.35 -4.00
C THR A 48 -0.06 9.74 -4.37
N MET A 49 1.10 10.11 -3.84
CA MET A 49 1.72 11.40 -4.13
C MET A 49 2.61 11.30 -5.36
N ILE A 50 2.34 12.13 -6.35
CA ILE A 50 3.14 12.27 -7.57
C ILE A 50 3.89 13.59 -7.49
N SER A 51 5.18 13.55 -7.77
CA SER A 51 5.97 14.79 -7.87
C SER A 51 5.49 15.65 -9.03
N ASN A 52 5.30 16.94 -8.79
CA ASN A 52 4.95 17.91 -9.82
C ASN A 52 6.16 18.40 -10.63
N VAL A 53 7.18 17.60 -10.77
CA VAL A 53 8.36 17.91 -11.59
C VAL A 53 8.62 16.73 -12.54
N PRO A 54 8.47 16.94 -13.86
CA PRO A 54 8.06 18.20 -14.53
C PRO A 54 6.61 18.60 -14.20
N GLU A 55 6.26 19.83 -14.48
CA GLU A 55 4.85 20.28 -14.44
C GLU A 55 4.01 19.33 -15.32
N ASP A 56 2.77 19.06 -14.90
CA ASP A 56 1.87 18.08 -15.53
C ASP A 56 2.27 16.60 -15.38
N ASN A 57 3.18 16.27 -14.46
CA ASN A 57 3.48 14.89 -14.15
C ASN A 57 2.30 14.21 -13.45
N VAL A 58 1.88 13.07 -13.98
CA VAL A 58 0.74 12.28 -13.48
C VAL A 58 1.11 10.81 -13.35
N ALA A 59 0.40 10.07 -12.52
CA ALA A 59 0.50 8.62 -12.53
C ALA A 59 -0.10 8.06 -13.83
N VAL A 60 0.60 7.14 -14.49
CA VAL A 60 0.18 6.50 -15.74
C VAL A 60 -0.16 5.02 -15.56
N SER A 61 0.38 4.36 -14.53
CA SER A 61 -0.03 3.01 -14.16
C SER A 61 -0.05 2.80 -12.66
N TYR A 62 -0.89 1.88 -12.22
CA TYR A 62 -1.02 1.34 -10.88
C TYR A 62 -1.11 -0.16 -11.02
N ASP A 63 -0.11 -0.88 -10.56
CA ASP A 63 -0.01 -2.33 -10.66
C ASP A 63 0.01 -2.94 -9.26
N TRP A 64 -0.90 -3.86 -9.00
CA TRP A 64 -1.10 -4.51 -7.72
C TRP A 64 -0.69 -5.97 -7.77
N ASP A 65 0.03 -6.40 -6.74
CA ASP A 65 0.26 -7.80 -6.40
C ASP A 65 -0.37 -8.03 -5.02
N PHE A 66 -1.36 -8.92 -4.94
CA PHE A 66 -2.12 -9.15 -3.71
C PHE A 66 -1.44 -10.13 -2.74
N GLY A 67 -0.30 -10.71 -3.12
CA GLY A 67 0.48 -11.61 -2.28
C GLY A 67 -0.06 -13.04 -2.18
N ASP A 68 -1.11 -13.37 -2.90
CA ASP A 68 -1.72 -14.70 -2.98
C ASP A 68 -1.53 -15.37 -4.36
N GLY A 69 -0.72 -14.75 -5.22
CA GLY A 69 -0.47 -15.15 -6.61
C GLY A 69 -1.38 -14.48 -7.62
N ASN A 70 -2.29 -13.61 -7.17
CA ASN A 70 -3.13 -12.80 -8.02
C ASN A 70 -2.60 -11.37 -8.12
N SER A 71 -2.94 -10.69 -9.20
CA SER A 71 -2.58 -9.30 -9.48
C SER A 71 -3.76 -8.53 -10.05
N GLY A 72 -3.67 -7.21 -10.04
CA GLY A 72 -4.67 -6.32 -10.64
C GLY A 72 -4.02 -5.01 -11.08
N ASP A 73 -4.78 -4.19 -11.77
CA ASP A 73 -4.34 -2.88 -12.24
C ASP A 73 -5.43 -1.83 -12.04
N GLY A 74 -5.01 -0.58 -11.94
CA GLY A 74 -5.90 0.55 -11.76
C GLY A 74 -5.71 1.26 -10.42
N LYS A 75 -6.17 2.51 -10.37
CA LYS A 75 -6.07 3.37 -9.19
C LYS A 75 -6.85 2.83 -7.99
N THR A 76 -7.98 2.20 -8.26
CA THR A 76 -8.80 1.46 -7.31
C THR A 76 -9.10 0.09 -7.88
N VAL A 77 -8.96 -0.95 -7.09
CA VAL A 77 -9.17 -2.33 -7.50
C VAL A 77 -9.82 -3.12 -6.38
N THR A 78 -10.62 -4.13 -6.71
CA THR A 78 -11.17 -5.06 -5.75
C THR A 78 -10.53 -6.43 -5.88
N HIS A 79 -10.42 -7.13 -4.76
CA HIS A 79 -9.91 -8.49 -4.70
C HIS A 79 -10.62 -9.30 -3.61
N THR A 80 -10.64 -10.60 -3.74
CA THR A 80 -11.22 -11.52 -2.75
C THR A 80 -10.17 -12.56 -2.38
N TYR A 81 -9.82 -12.62 -1.11
CA TYR A 81 -8.96 -13.67 -0.58
C TYR A 81 -9.79 -14.90 -0.20
N GLU A 82 -9.48 -16.06 -0.75
CA GLU A 82 -10.23 -17.28 -0.47
C GLU A 82 -9.97 -17.85 0.93
N LYS A 83 -8.82 -17.53 1.51
CA LYS A 83 -8.37 -18.08 2.79
C LYS A 83 -7.92 -16.98 3.74
N ALA A 84 -8.12 -17.23 5.03
CA ALA A 84 -7.52 -16.39 6.06
C ALA A 84 -6.00 -16.55 6.07
N GLY A 85 -5.30 -15.47 6.39
CA GLY A 85 -3.85 -15.42 6.46
C GLY A 85 -3.36 -13.99 6.38
N THR A 86 -2.05 -13.81 6.47
CA THR A 86 -1.40 -12.51 6.26
C THR A 86 -0.83 -12.48 4.86
N TYR A 87 -1.26 -11.50 4.07
CA TYR A 87 -0.85 -11.31 2.68
C TYR A 87 -0.06 -10.00 2.55
N LYS A 88 1.06 -10.08 1.84
CA LYS A 88 1.86 -8.90 1.53
C LYS A 88 1.43 -8.32 0.21
N VAL A 89 0.64 -7.26 0.26
CA VAL A 89 0.20 -6.52 -0.92
C VAL A 89 1.28 -5.55 -1.36
N THR A 90 1.57 -5.51 -2.64
CA THR A 90 2.54 -4.58 -3.24
C THR A 90 1.84 -3.72 -4.29
N LEU A 91 1.98 -2.42 -4.18
CA LEU A 91 1.55 -1.45 -5.19
C LEU A 91 2.78 -0.86 -5.87
N THR A 92 2.82 -0.93 -7.19
CA THR A 92 3.80 -0.27 -8.03
C THR A 92 3.11 0.82 -8.84
N VAL A 93 3.63 2.05 -8.77
CA VAL A 93 3.08 3.19 -9.51
C VAL A 93 4.15 3.75 -10.41
N VAL A 94 3.82 3.98 -11.67
CA VAL A 94 4.69 4.64 -12.65
C VAL A 94 4.08 6.00 -13.02
N ASP A 95 4.92 7.02 -13.09
CA ASP A 95 4.50 8.36 -13.51
C ASP A 95 4.82 8.63 -14.99
N SER A 96 4.28 9.72 -15.54
CA SER A 96 4.49 10.11 -16.95
C SER A 96 5.93 10.48 -17.29
N ALA A 97 6.78 10.70 -16.29
CA ALA A 97 8.23 10.86 -16.46
C ALA A 97 8.97 9.51 -16.46
N GLY A 98 8.25 8.38 -16.36
CA GLY A 98 8.81 7.04 -16.36
C GLY A 98 9.47 6.64 -15.05
N ARG A 99 9.15 7.31 -13.95
CA ARG A 99 9.67 6.99 -12.62
C ARG A 99 8.74 6.03 -11.92
N GLU A 100 9.31 5.07 -11.21
CA GLU A 100 8.58 4.04 -10.48
C GLU A 100 8.67 4.28 -8.98
N GLY A 101 7.54 4.19 -8.29
CA GLY A 101 7.43 4.12 -6.85
C GLY A 101 6.76 2.82 -6.44
N ARG A 102 7.15 2.30 -5.26
CA ARG A 102 6.60 1.05 -4.75
C ARG A 102 6.27 1.17 -3.26
N ALA A 103 5.11 0.66 -2.87
CA ALA A 103 4.70 0.50 -1.47
C ALA A 103 4.27 -0.93 -1.21
N THR A 104 4.37 -1.35 0.05
CA THR A 104 3.90 -2.66 0.51
C THR A 104 3.09 -2.49 1.78
N GLU A 105 2.01 -3.26 1.89
CA GLU A 105 1.14 -3.32 3.06
C GLU A 105 0.88 -4.78 3.42
N GLU A 106 0.90 -5.11 4.71
CA GLU A 106 0.49 -6.44 5.19
C GLU A 106 -0.99 -6.41 5.52
N VAL A 107 -1.75 -7.28 4.87
CA VAL A 107 -3.20 -7.40 5.04
C VAL A 107 -3.52 -8.69 5.77
N ASP A 108 -4.08 -8.56 6.97
CA ASP A 108 -4.57 -9.68 7.76
C ASP A 108 -6.00 -10.03 7.37
N VAL A 109 -6.17 -11.15 6.72
CA VAL A 109 -7.46 -11.72 6.32
C VAL A 109 -7.92 -12.70 7.39
N LYS A 110 -9.08 -12.47 7.97
CA LYS A 110 -9.68 -13.28 9.03
C LYS A 110 -10.77 -14.20 8.47
N VAL A 111 -11.06 -15.27 9.18
CA VAL A 111 -12.26 -16.07 8.91
C VAL A 111 -13.49 -15.27 9.33
N ALA A 112 -14.61 -15.45 8.62
CA ALA A 112 -15.89 -14.94 9.07
C ALA A 112 -16.23 -15.59 10.41
N ASP A 113 -16.53 -14.79 11.42
CA ASP A 113 -17.02 -15.31 12.70
C ASP A 113 -18.39 -15.93 12.49
N SER A 114 -18.48 -17.25 12.62
CA SER A 114 -19.74 -17.99 12.60
C SER A 114 -20.50 -17.88 13.92
N THR A 115 -20.18 -16.91 14.76
CA THR A 115 -20.81 -16.69 16.05
C THR A 115 -22.01 -15.74 15.98
N SER A 116 -23.02 -16.09 15.21
CA SER A 116 -24.33 -15.48 15.41
C SER A 116 -25.45 -16.48 15.25
N SER A 117 -25.34 -17.61 15.93
CA SER A 117 -26.50 -18.47 16.18
C SER A 117 -26.34 -19.13 17.52
N THR A 118 -26.29 -18.32 18.56
CA THR A 118 -26.79 -18.82 19.85
C THR A 118 -28.29 -18.73 19.75
N ALA A 119 -28.90 -19.74 19.18
CA ALA A 119 -30.26 -20.05 19.48
C ALA A 119 -30.28 -20.49 20.94
N ASP A 120 -30.64 -19.56 21.78
CA ASP A 120 -30.95 -19.82 23.15
C ASP A 120 -32.27 -20.60 23.15
N SER A 121 -32.16 -21.93 23.13
CA SER A 121 -33.31 -22.80 23.44
C SER A 121 -33.30 -22.99 24.93
N GLU A 122 -33.90 -22.06 25.61
CA GLU A 122 -34.33 -22.26 26.97
C GLU A 122 -35.48 -23.29 26.97
N ASP A 123 -35.15 -24.54 27.18
CA ASP A 123 -36.07 -25.56 27.58
C ASP A 123 -36.51 -25.25 29.02
N GLU A 124 -37.57 -24.52 29.14
CA GLU A 124 -38.37 -24.44 30.35
C GLU A 124 -39.10 -25.78 30.53
N GLU A 125 -38.41 -26.70 31.15
CA GLU A 125 -39.10 -27.86 31.70
C GLU A 125 -39.85 -27.45 32.94
N ASN A 126 -41.13 -27.10 32.72
CA ASN A 126 -42.09 -26.99 33.80
C ASN A 126 -42.52 -28.38 34.21
N SER A 127 -41.87 -28.96 35.16
CA SER A 127 -42.32 -30.13 35.86
C SER A 127 -43.31 -29.70 36.96
N SER A 128 -44.56 -29.69 36.61
CA SER A 128 -45.64 -29.66 37.58
C SER A 128 -45.83 -31.05 38.15
N THR A 129 -45.44 -31.21 39.38
CA THR A 129 -45.80 -32.44 40.15
C THR A 129 -46.85 -32.04 41.15
N ASP A 130 -47.92 -32.72 41.03
CA ASP A 130 -48.98 -32.86 42.00
C ASP A 130 -48.52 -33.60 43.24
#